data_2b2b54f8c9561ec814d70ce060ae17f2
#
_entry.id   2b2b54f8c9561ec814d70ce060ae17f2
#
_cell.length_a   1.000
_cell.length_b   1.000
_cell.length_c   1.000
_cell.angle_alpha   90.00
_cell.angle_beta   90.00
_cell.angle_gamma   90.00
#
_symmetry.space_group_name_H-M   'P 1'
#
loop_
_entity.id
_entity.type
_entity.pdbx_description
1 polymer ?
#
loop_
_entity_poly.entity_id
_entity_poly.type
_entity_poly.pdbx_seq_one_letter_code
_entity_poly.pdbx_strand_id
1 'polypeptide(L)'
;MTILLAPMEGLLDFTLRDILTRVGGIDRCVSEFIRVTGTLLPDRVFTRIVPELHHGSRTRAGVPVRAQLMGSDATCLAENAASLAALGSAGIDLNFGCPAKLVNRHGGGAALLEDPAQLGRIVTAVRRAVPASVPVSAKMRLGVNDASRAVECAQALVDGGASELVVHARTKADGYRPPAYWERIADIRSAVRVPVVANGEIWNVADALRCREVSGCDDLMLGRGMVSDPGLALAIQASRPGVPGALTLSWQELQPLLAEFWQLVAARIEPRARAGRLKQWLNYLRRRYPEAQDAFAAVRTINDPLLVVERLGLALPDPRDRQFDGDHKNINITNTTPLEATA
;
A
#
# COMPACT_ATOMS: atom_id res chain seq x y z
N MET A 1 -17.10 -0.35 9.66
CA MET A 1 -16.25 0.31 8.62
C MET A 1 -14.82 0.23 9.07
N THR A 2 -14.01 -0.43 8.29
CA THR A 2 -12.57 -0.56 8.45
C THR A 2 -11.88 0.22 7.35
N ILE A 3 -10.83 0.97 7.66
CA ILE A 3 -10.04 1.71 6.68
C ILE A 3 -8.65 1.08 6.58
N LEU A 4 -8.32 0.61 5.38
CA LEU A 4 -7.04 -0.02 5.07
C LEU A 4 -6.13 0.96 4.32
N LEU A 5 -4.83 0.89 4.60
CA LEU A 5 -3.80 1.57 3.83
C LEU A 5 -3.27 0.66 2.72
N ALA A 6 -3.33 1.14 1.48
CA ALA A 6 -3.01 0.36 0.28
C ALA A 6 -1.50 0.13 0.10
N PRO A 7 -1.09 -1.01 -0.46
CA PRO A 7 0.27 -1.22 -0.94
C PRO A 7 0.53 -0.35 -2.19
N MET A 8 1.62 0.42 -2.18
CA MET A 8 2.04 1.23 -3.33
C MET A 8 3.56 1.21 -3.43
N GLU A 9 4.07 0.35 -4.32
CA GLU A 9 5.52 0.16 -4.52
C GLU A 9 6.24 1.47 -4.84
N GLY A 10 7.35 1.73 -4.14
CA GLY A 10 8.17 2.92 -4.33
C GLY A 10 7.56 4.22 -3.79
N LEU A 11 6.35 4.17 -3.21
CA LEU A 11 5.68 5.33 -2.63
C LEU A 11 5.34 5.12 -1.15
N LEU A 12 4.68 4.02 -0.81
CA LEU A 12 4.16 3.78 0.54
C LEU A 12 4.96 2.65 1.21
N ASP A 13 6.25 2.95 1.41
CA ASP A 13 7.16 2.09 2.15
C ASP A 13 6.85 2.11 3.66
N PHE A 14 7.56 1.31 4.43
CA PHE A 14 7.36 1.25 5.89
C PHE A 14 7.57 2.61 6.57
N THR A 15 8.44 3.49 6.04
CA THR A 15 8.66 4.84 6.58
C THR A 15 7.40 5.70 6.47
N LEU A 16 6.83 5.81 5.28
CA LEU A 16 5.62 6.60 5.08
C LEU A 16 4.40 5.92 5.72
N ARG A 17 4.35 4.60 5.72
CA ARG A 17 3.32 3.80 6.41
C ARG A 17 3.29 4.09 7.91
N ASP A 18 4.46 4.13 8.56
CA ASP A 18 4.58 4.48 9.97
C ASP A 18 4.07 5.90 10.25
N ILE A 19 4.49 6.88 9.46
CA ILE A 19 4.04 8.27 9.60
C ILE A 19 2.53 8.40 9.44
N LEU A 20 1.94 7.84 8.38
CA LEU A 20 0.51 7.96 8.11
C LEU A 20 -0.35 7.27 9.18
N THR A 21 0.10 6.15 9.73
CA THR A 21 -0.65 5.45 10.79
C THR A 21 -0.65 6.21 12.12
N ARG A 22 0.37 7.04 12.37
CA ARG A 22 0.40 7.90 13.57
C ARG A 22 -0.55 9.08 13.51
N VAL A 23 -0.92 9.53 12.32
CA VAL A 23 -2.02 10.50 12.17
C VAL A 23 -3.33 9.90 12.68
N GLY A 24 -3.56 8.61 12.43
CA GLY A 24 -4.73 7.88 12.92
C GLY A 24 -5.78 7.58 11.86
N GLY A 25 -6.83 6.87 12.28
CA GLY A 25 -7.95 6.52 11.41
C GLY A 25 -7.70 5.31 10.50
N ILE A 26 -6.49 4.73 10.49
CA ILE A 26 -6.14 3.53 9.73
C ILE A 26 -6.21 2.32 10.65
N ASP A 27 -7.01 1.33 10.28
CA ASP A 27 -7.20 0.12 11.08
C ASP A 27 -6.21 -0.99 10.71
N ARG A 28 -5.70 -1.00 9.46
CA ARG A 28 -4.74 -2.00 8.98
C ARG A 28 -3.99 -1.50 7.76
N CYS A 29 -2.74 -1.95 7.63
CA CYS A 29 -1.91 -1.72 6.45
C CYS A 29 -1.67 -3.01 5.67
N VAL A 30 -1.41 -2.86 4.36
CA VAL A 30 -0.81 -3.89 3.52
C VAL A 30 0.53 -3.35 3.02
N SER A 31 1.59 -4.15 3.15
CA SER A 31 2.93 -3.73 2.74
C SER A 31 3.08 -3.63 1.22
N GLU A 32 4.12 -2.96 0.77
CA GLU A 32 4.60 -3.15 -0.60
C GLU A 32 4.80 -4.65 -0.86
N PHE A 33 4.61 -5.08 -2.12
CA PHE A 33 4.70 -6.50 -2.41
C PHE A 33 6.14 -7.02 -2.36
N ILE A 34 6.28 -8.24 -1.86
CA ILE A 34 7.50 -9.02 -1.90
C ILE A 34 7.41 -9.94 -3.11
N ARG A 35 8.33 -9.77 -4.07
CA ARG A 35 8.35 -10.57 -5.29
C ARG A 35 8.93 -11.96 -5.02
N VAL A 36 8.16 -12.98 -5.35
CA VAL A 36 8.56 -14.40 -5.30
C VAL A 36 8.77 -14.90 -6.72
N THR A 37 9.99 -15.34 -7.05
CA THR A 37 10.42 -15.74 -8.42
C THR A 37 11.07 -17.12 -8.46
N GLY A 38 10.43 -18.12 -7.84
CA GLY A 38 10.87 -19.52 -7.97
C GLY A 38 11.84 -20.00 -6.89
N THR A 39 12.04 -19.23 -5.80
CA THR A 39 12.87 -19.66 -4.66
C THR A 39 12.25 -19.23 -3.34
N LEU A 40 12.54 -19.99 -2.27
CA LEU A 40 12.29 -19.56 -0.91
C LEU A 40 13.22 -18.37 -0.57
N LEU A 41 12.64 -17.26 -0.19
CA LEU A 41 13.38 -16.05 0.14
C LEU A 41 13.91 -16.13 1.57
N PRO A 42 15.13 -15.64 1.85
CA PRO A 42 15.64 -15.53 3.21
C PRO A 42 14.91 -14.43 4.00
N ASP A 43 14.82 -14.58 5.32
CA ASP A 43 14.09 -13.70 6.24
C ASP A 43 14.44 -12.21 6.08
N ARG A 44 15.71 -11.91 5.79
CA ARG A 44 16.17 -10.53 5.53
C ARG A 44 15.45 -9.83 4.38
N VAL A 45 14.90 -10.58 3.40
CA VAL A 45 14.12 -9.99 2.31
C VAL A 45 12.76 -9.54 2.80
N PHE A 46 12.14 -10.36 3.66
CA PHE A 46 10.85 -10.01 4.27
C PHE A 46 10.99 -8.83 5.23
N THR A 47 11.93 -8.88 6.16
CA THR A 47 12.13 -7.85 7.18
C THR A 47 12.63 -6.52 6.60
N ARG A 48 13.29 -6.53 5.44
CA ARG A 48 13.66 -5.30 4.72
C ARG A 48 12.44 -4.54 4.22
N ILE A 49 11.41 -5.23 3.70
CA ILE A 49 10.20 -4.61 3.14
C ILE A 49 9.17 -4.37 4.25
N VAL A 50 9.13 -5.26 5.23
CA VAL A 50 8.20 -5.23 6.35
C VAL A 50 8.99 -5.32 7.67
N PRO A 51 9.75 -4.27 8.04
CA PRO A 51 10.52 -4.27 9.30
C PRO A 51 9.62 -4.35 10.53
N GLU A 52 8.33 -4.07 10.39
CA GLU A 52 7.32 -4.26 11.43
C GLU A 52 7.23 -5.71 11.93
N LEU A 53 7.72 -6.71 11.16
CA LEU A 53 7.82 -8.10 11.62
C LEU A 53 8.66 -8.23 12.89
N HIS A 54 9.67 -7.39 13.09
CA HIS A 54 10.46 -7.36 14.34
C HIS A 54 9.66 -6.85 15.56
N HIS A 55 8.49 -6.25 15.32
CA HIS A 55 7.64 -5.61 16.34
C HIS A 55 6.21 -6.15 16.31
N GLY A 56 6.05 -7.46 16.11
CA GLY A 56 4.76 -8.14 16.10
C GLY A 56 3.89 -7.74 14.89
N SER A 57 4.53 -7.41 13.76
CA SER A 57 3.86 -7.02 12.52
C SER A 57 2.94 -5.79 12.69
N ARG A 58 3.42 -4.80 13.46
CA ARG A 58 2.69 -3.55 13.75
C ARG A 58 3.57 -2.34 13.53
N THR A 59 2.96 -1.25 13.06
CA THR A 59 3.60 0.08 13.04
C THR A 59 3.81 0.58 14.48
N ARG A 60 4.59 1.65 14.68
CA ARG A 60 4.75 2.27 16.01
C ARG A 60 3.42 2.76 16.62
N ALA A 61 2.44 3.07 15.77
CA ALA A 61 1.07 3.40 16.22
C ALA A 61 0.23 2.17 16.60
N GLY A 62 0.80 0.95 16.55
CA GLY A 62 0.11 -0.29 16.88
C GLY A 62 -0.77 -0.85 15.75
N VAL A 63 -0.79 -0.22 14.57
CA VAL A 63 -1.61 -0.66 13.44
C VAL A 63 -1.00 -1.92 12.81
N PRO A 64 -1.77 -3.02 12.66
CA PRO A 64 -1.26 -4.26 12.08
C PRO A 64 -0.92 -4.10 10.60
N VAL A 65 0.16 -4.77 10.17
CA VAL A 65 0.66 -4.77 8.80
C VAL A 65 0.62 -6.18 8.26
N ARG A 66 -0.17 -6.42 7.21
CA ARG A 66 -0.12 -7.67 6.44
C ARG A 66 1.00 -7.59 5.40
N ALA A 67 1.88 -8.59 5.39
CA ALA A 67 2.88 -8.71 4.34
C ALA A 67 2.22 -9.17 3.03
N GLN A 68 2.52 -8.49 1.92
CA GLN A 68 1.96 -8.83 0.61
C GLN A 68 2.98 -9.59 -0.23
N LEU A 69 2.59 -10.75 -0.75
CA LEU A 69 3.36 -11.55 -1.70
C LEU A 69 2.85 -11.37 -3.13
N MET A 70 3.76 -11.48 -4.09
CA MET A 70 3.44 -11.45 -5.52
C MET A 70 4.30 -12.46 -6.28
N GLY A 71 3.66 -13.32 -7.03
CA GLY A 71 4.29 -14.36 -7.87
C GLY A 71 3.23 -15.11 -8.67
N SER A 72 3.65 -16.12 -9.43
CA SER A 72 2.77 -16.95 -10.25
C SER A 72 2.91 -18.45 -9.94
N ASP A 73 3.98 -18.87 -9.26
CA ASP A 73 4.17 -20.25 -8.84
C ASP A 73 3.51 -20.51 -7.48
N ALA A 74 2.51 -21.41 -7.47
CA ALA A 74 1.70 -21.69 -6.29
C ALA A 74 2.51 -22.33 -5.16
N THR A 75 3.44 -23.24 -5.47
CA THR A 75 4.27 -23.94 -4.47
C THR A 75 5.24 -22.96 -3.82
N CYS A 76 5.94 -22.18 -4.63
CA CYS A 76 6.90 -21.22 -4.14
C CYS A 76 6.23 -20.11 -3.32
N LEU A 77 5.05 -19.64 -3.73
CA LEU A 77 4.26 -18.68 -2.94
C LEU A 77 3.82 -19.28 -1.60
N ALA A 78 3.42 -20.54 -1.57
CA ALA A 78 3.02 -21.24 -0.36
C ALA A 78 4.17 -21.37 0.65
N GLU A 79 5.37 -21.75 0.19
CA GLU A 79 6.57 -21.84 1.03
C GLU A 79 6.97 -20.47 1.62
N ASN A 80 6.95 -19.43 0.80
CA ASN A 80 7.24 -18.06 1.25
C ASN A 80 6.17 -17.52 2.21
N ALA A 81 4.90 -17.86 2.00
CA ALA A 81 3.81 -17.49 2.90
C ALA A 81 3.93 -18.18 4.27
N ALA A 82 4.33 -19.48 4.29
CA ALA A 82 4.60 -20.21 5.52
C ALA A 82 5.76 -19.57 6.31
N SER A 83 6.84 -19.19 5.64
CA SER A 83 7.97 -18.49 6.26
C SER A 83 7.54 -17.13 6.85
N LEU A 84 6.76 -16.33 6.13
CA LEU A 84 6.21 -15.06 6.63
C LEU A 84 5.28 -15.26 7.84
N ALA A 85 4.46 -16.31 7.82
CA ALA A 85 3.59 -16.63 8.96
C ALA A 85 4.43 -17.02 10.19
N ALA A 86 5.51 -17.79 10.00
CA ALA A 86 6.45 -18.14 11.08
C ALA A 86 7.18 -16.93 11.65
N LEU A 87 7.44 -15.89 10.84
CA LEU A 87 7.98 -14.60 11.28
C LEU A 87 6.94 -13.71 12.01
N GLY A 88 5.71 -14.18 12.18
CA GLY A 88 4.67 -13.47 12.94
C GLY A 88 3.93 -12.39 12.15
N SER A 89 3.85 -12.49 10.82
CA SER A 89 3.04 -11.56 10.03
C SER A 89 1.58 -11.55 10.49
N ALA A 90 0.99 -10.37 10.62
CA ALA A 90 -0.43 -10.18 11.01
C ALA A 90 -1.44 -10.73 9.98
N GLY A 91 -0.97 -11.30 8.90
CA GLY A 91 -1.69 -11.92 7.82
C GLY A 91 -0.85 -11.93 6.55
N ILE A 92 -1.27 -12.74 5.59
CA ILE A 92 -0.67 -12.81 4.27
C ILE A 92 -1.65 -12.18 3.26
N ASP A 93 -1.18 -11.26 2.46
CA ASP A 93 -1.95 -10.71 1.34
C ASP A 93 -1.34 -11.15 0.01
N LEU A 94 -2.17 -11.46 -0.98
CA LEU A 94 -1.72 -11.90 -2.30
C LEU A 94 -2.06 -10.83 -3.36
N ASN A 95 -1.05 -10.44 -4.15
CA ASN A 95 -1.20 -9.40 -5.16
C ASN A 95 -1.58 -9.96 -6.53
N PHE A 96 -2.80 -9.73 -6.96
CA PHE A 96 -3.33 -10.00 -8.30
C PHE A 96 -3.76 -8.72 -9.03
N GLY A 97 -3.17 -7.58 -8.65
CA GLY A 97 -3.57 -6.28 -9.19
C GLY A 97 -2.44 -5.41 -9.74
N CYS A 98 -1.17 -5.78 -9.59
CA CYS A 98 -0.05 -4.98 -10.06
C CYS A 98 -0.04 -4.88 -11.59
N PRO A 99 -0.12 -3.66 -12.20
CA PRO A 99 -0.17 -3.50 -13.64
C PRO A 99 1.21 -3.42 -14.30
N ALA A 100 2.30 -3.42 -13.52
CA ALA A 100 3.65 -3.18 -14.01
C ALA A 100 4.05 -4.18 -15.11
N LYS A 101 4.59 -3.67 -16.24
CA LYS A 101 4.95 -4.47 -17.41
C LYS A 101 5.92 -5.61 -17.08
N LEU A 102 6.94 -5.34 -16.27
CA LEU A 102 7.93 -6.32 -15.86
C LEU A 102 7.32 -7.47 -15.04
N VAL A 103 6.38 -7.17 -14.14
CA VAL A 103 5.65 -8.15 -13.34
C VAL A 103 4.80 -9.05 -14.23
N ASN A 104 4.01 -8.43 -15.10
CA ASN A 104 3.06 -9.14 -15.96
C ASN A 104 3.76 -9.99 -17.05
N ARG A 105 4.97 -9.57 -17.51
CA ARG A 105 5.78 -10.37 -18.45
C ARG A 105 6.17 -11.75 -17.86
N HIS A 106 6.30 -11.83 -16.54
CA HIS A 106 6.60 -13.07 -15.82
C HIS A 106 5.34 -13.75 -15.24
N GLY A 107 4.16 -13.43 -15.79
CA GLY A 107 2.89 -14.06 -15.43
C GLY A 107 2.37 -13.73 -14.03
N GLY A 108 2.91 -12.69 -13.35
CA GLY A 108 2.46 -12.27 -12.01
C GLY A 108 1.52 -11.06 -12.02
N GLY A 109 0.98 -10.70 -10.86
CA GLY A 109 0.13 -9.54 -10.67
C GLY A 109 -1.17 -9.61 -11.47
N ALA A 110 -1.55 -8.53 -12.14
CA ALA A 110 -2.83 -8.43 -12.85
C ALA A 110 -2.95 -9.38 -14.06
N ALA A 111 -1.84 -9.89 -14.62
CA ALA A 111 -1.89 -10.86 -15.71
C ALA A 111 -2.59 -12.16 -15.31
N LEU A 112 -2.53 -12.55 -14.05
CA LEU A 112 -3.19 -13.75 -13.53
C LEU A 112 -4.72 -13.68 -13.57
N LEU A 113 -5.30 -12.50 -13.73
CA LEU A 113 -6.76 -12.33 -13.86
C LEU A 113 -7.34 -12.89 -15.18
N GLU A 114 -6.49 -13.31 -16.13
CA GLU A 114 -6.89 -14.07 -17.32
C GLU A 114 -7.12 -15.56 -17.01
N ASP A 115 -6.60 -16.09 -15.88
CA ASP A 115 -6.71 -17.49 -15.48
C ASP A 115 -7.24 -17.65 -14.06
N PRO A 116 -8.58 -17.59 -13.83
CA PRO A 116 -9.19 -17.81 -12.52
C PRO A 116 -8.82 -19.16 -11.89
N ALA A 117 -8.62 -20.19 -12.67
CA ALA A 117 -8.21 -21.50 -12.16
C ALA A 117 -6.81 -21.41 -11.51
N GLN A 118 -5.87 -20.66 -12.10
CA GLN A 118 -4.56 -20.43 -11.50
C GLN A 118 -4.67 -19.58 -10.23
N LEU A 119 -5.54 -18.58 -10.18
CA LEU A 119 -5.81 -17.80 -8.95
C LEU A 119 -6.23 -18.73 -7.82
N GLY A 120 -7.21 -19.61 -8.08
CA GLY A 120 -7.70 -20.59 -7.11
C GLY A 120 -6.59 -21.54 -6.63
N ARG A 121 -5.78 -22.06 -7.56
CA ARG A 121 -4.61 -22.92 -7.22
C ARG A 121 -3.62 -22.22 -6.30
N ILE A 122 -3.26 -20.97 -6.61
CA ILE A 122 -2.32 -20.18 -5.78
C ILE A 122 -2.87 -19.98 -4.39
N VAL A 123 -4.11 -19.49 -4.27
CA VAL A 123 -4.71 -19.20 -2.95
C VAL A 123 -4.86 -20.49 -2.14
N THR A 124 -5.29 -21.60 -2.76
CA THR A 124 -5.41 -22.91 -2.10
C THR A 124 -4.06 -23.39 -1.55
N ALA A 125 -2.99 -23.28 -2.34
CA ALA A 125 -1.65 -23.69 -1.90
C ALA A 125 -1.18 -22.85 -0.71
N VAL A 126 -1.33 -21.50 -0.79
CA VAL A 126 -0.97 -20.59 0.30
C VAL A 126 -1.82 -20.85 1.54
N ARG A 127 -3.15 -21.00 1.40
CA ARG A 127 -4.04 -21.26 2.54
C ARG A 127 -3.69 -22.55 3.29
N ARG A 128 -3.31 -23.59 2.57
CA ARG A 128 -2.89 -24.88 3.17
C ARG A 128 -1.55 -24.80 3.90
N ALA A 129 -0.64 -23.96 3.43
CA ALA A 129 0.70 -23.80 4.00
C ALA A 129 0.74 -22.88 5.23
N VAL A 130 -0.24 -21.99 5.37
CA VAL A 130 -0.30 -20.97 6.44
C VAL A 130 -1.21 -21.47 7.56
N PRO A 131 -0.86 -21.31 8.85
CA PRO A 131 -1.74 -21.68 9.97
C PRO A 131 -3.14 -21.07 9.85
N ALA A 132 -4.17 -21.80 10.29
CA ALA A 132 -5.56 -21.35 10.18
C ALA A 132 -5.83 -20.01 10.92
N SER A 133 -5.07 -19.71 11.97
CA SER A 133 -5.14 -18.46 12.74
C SER A 133 -4.59 -17.25 12.00
N VAL A 134 -3.79 -17.44 10.95
CA VAL A 134 -3.22 -16.35 10.14
C VAL A 134 -4.11 -16.10 8.92
N PRO A 135 -4.77 -14.94 8.80
CA PRO A 135 -5.66 -14.66 7.68
C PRO A 135 -4.88 -14.58 6.35
N VAL A 136 -5.50 -15.09 5.28
CA VAL A 136 -5.03 -14.94 3.91
C VAL A 136 -6.02 -14.08 3.15
N SER A 137 -5.58 -12.93 2.63
CA SER A 137 -6.38 -12.02 1.81
C SER A 137 -5.84 -11.93 0.40
N ALA A 138 -6.65 -11.42 -0.52
CA ALA A 138 -6.22 -11.20 -1.90
C ALA A 138 -6.63 -9.81 -2.36
N LYS A 139 -5.69 -9.11 -3.05
CA LYS A 139 -5.93 -7.83 -3.68
C LYS A 139 -5.94 -7.98 -5.19
N MET A 140 -7.08 -7.65 -5.84
CA MET A 140 -7.27 -7.80 -7.27
C MET A 140 -7.70 -6.48 -7.96
N ARG A 141 -7.64 -6.47 -9.28
CA ARG A 141 -8.33 -5.52 -10.17
C ARG A 141 -9.57 -6.18 -10.79
N LEU A 142 -10.36 -5.40 -11.52
CA LEU A 142 -11.56 -5.89 -12.20
C LEU A 142 -11.24 -6.87 -13.36
N GLY A 143 -10.00 -6.86 -13.85
CA GLY A 143 -9.55 -7.71 -14.95
C GLY A 143 -8.32 -7.12 -15.63
N VAL A 144 -7.94 -7.68 -16.78
CA VAL A 144 -6.80 -7.21 -17.56
C VAL A 144 -7.25 -6.15 -18.57
N ASN A 145 -8.07 -6.51 -19.56
CA ASN A 145 -8.56 -5.62 -20.60
C ASN A 145 -9.95 -5.07 -20.28
N ASP A 146 -10.80 -5.91 -19.68
CA ASP A 146 -12.17 -5.61 -19.28
C ASP A 146 -12.53 -6.31 -17.95
N ALA A 147 -13.76 -6.14 -17.49
CA ALA A 147 -14.26 -6.67 -16.23
C ALA A 147 -15.10 -7.94 -16.40
N SER A 148 -15.13 -8.57 -17.57
CA SER A 148 -16.03 -9.69 -17.89
C SER A 148 -15.82 -10.90 -16.97
N ARG A 149 -14.58 -11.12 -16.51
CA ARG A 149 -14.20 -12.23 -15.62
C ARG A 149 -14.02 -11.81 -14.16
N ALA A 150 -14.39 -10.57 -13.79
CA ALA A 150 -14.16 -10.05 -12.43
C ALA A 150 -14.80 -10.91 -11.33
N VAL A 151 -16.04 -11.33 -11.54
CA VAL A 151 -16.79 -12.19 -10.61
C VAL A 151 -16.18 -13.60 -10.56
N GLU A 152 -15.84 -14.19 -11.70
CA GLU A 152 -15.20 -15.52 -11.77
C GLU A 152 -13.85 -15.53 -11.02
N CYS A 153 -13.02 -14.50 -11.23
CA CYS A 153 -11.77 -14.33 -10.51
C CYS A 153 -12.00 -14.24 -8.99
N ALA A 154 -12.95 -13.42 -8.56
CA ALA A 154 -13.26 -13.24 -7.15
C ALA A 154 -13.75 -14.55 -6.50
N GLN A 155 -14.62 -15.29 -7.17
CA GLN A 155 -15.09 -16.61 -6.70
C GLN A 155 -13.92 -17.60 -6.60
N ALA A 156 -13.06 -17.69 -7.61
CA ALA A 156 -11.88 -18.55 -7.56
C ALA A 156 -10.94 -18.24 -6.40
N LEU A 157 -10.73 -16.96 -6.08
CA LEU A 157 -9.93 -16.53 -4.92
C LEU A 157 -10.58 -16.98 -3.59
N VAL A 158 -11.90 -16.83 -3.46
CA VAL A 158 -12.64 -17.20 -2.26
C VAL A 158 -12.70 -18.72 -2.09
N ASP A 159 -12.98 -19.46 -3.15
CA ASP A 159 -13.01 -20.93 -3.16
C ASP A 159 -11.62 -21.51 -2.83
N GLY A 160 -10.56 -20.80 -3.22
CA GLY A 160 -9.18 -21.12 -2.82
C GLY A 160 -8.89 -20.88 -1.34
N GLY A 161 -9.76 -20.17 -0.61
CA GLY A 161 -9.66 -19.94 0.83
C GLY A 161 -9.21 -18.53 1.23
N ALA A 162 -9.31 -17.53 0.33
CA ALA A 162 -9.15 -16.14 0.72
C ALA A 162 -10.26 -15.73 1.69
N SER A 163 -9.90 -15.17 2.84
CA SER A 163 -10.82 -14.74 3.88
C SER A 163 -11.34 -13.30 3.70
N GLU A 164 -10.78 -12.56 2.76
CA GLU A 164 -11.11 -11.16 2.44
C GLU A 164 -10.59 -10.82 1.05
N LEU A 165 -11.34 -10.03 0.30
CA LEU A 165 -10.92 -9.50 -0.99
C LEU A 165 -10.82 -7.97 -0.94
N VAL A 166 -9.75 -7.41 -1.51
CA VAL A 166 -9.65 -5.98 -1.82
C VAL A 166 -9.74 -5.81 -3.33
N VAL A 167 -10.72 -5.06 -3.80
CA VAL A 167 -10.95 -4.87 -5.24
C VAL A 167 -10.65 -3.44 -5.66
N HIS A 168 -9.63 -3.26 -6.51
CA HIS A 168 -9.39 -1.99 -7.18
C HIS A 168 -10.35 -1.85 -8.35
N ALA A 169 -11.20 -0.83 -8.31
CA ALA A 169 -12.29 -0.57 -9.26
C ALA A 169 -11.83 -0.15 -10.66
N ARG A 170 -10.79 -0.80 -11.19
CA ARG A 170 -10.22 -0.61 -12.53
C ARG A 170 -9.64 -1.90 -13.07
N THR A 171 -9.61 -2.01 -14.41
CA THR A 171 -8.83 -3.05 -15.09
C THR A 171 -7.33 -2.68 -15.09
N LYS A 172 -6.48 -3.59 -15.53
CA LYS A 172 -5.07 -3.29 -15.81
C LYS A 172 -4.95 -2.27 -16.94
N ALA A 173 -5.77 -2.37 -17.99
CA ALA A 173 -5.76 -1.46 -19.14
C ALA A 173 -6.13 -0.02 -18.77
N ASP A 174 -7.02 0.19 -17.80
CA ASP A 174 -7.35 1.52 -17.27
C ASP A 174 -6.19 2.18 -16.56
N GLY A 175 -5.26 1.40 -16.04
CA GLY A 175 -4.12 1.90 -15.26
C GLY A 175 -4.59 2.63 -14.00
N TYR A 176 -4.34 3.95 -13.96
CA TYR A 176 -4.75 4.85 -12.87
C TYR A 176 -5.62 6.01 -13.37
N ARG A 177 -6.08 5.96 -14.60
CA ARG A 177 -6.94 7.00 -15.20
C ARG A 177 -8.35 6.92 -14.62
N PRO A 178 -8.98 8.05 -14.28
CA PRO A 178 -10.40 8.06 -13.90
C PRO A 178 -11.30 7.71 -15.10
N PRO A 179 -12.51 7.16 -14.83
CA PRO A 179 -13.11 6.92 -13.52
C PRO A 179 -12.66 5.62 -12.85
N ALA A 180 -13.06 5.42 -11.58
CA ALA A 180 -13.09 4.11 -10.95
C ALA A 180 -14.52 3.57 -11.04
N TYR A 181 -14.66 2.30 -11.39
CA TYR A 181 -15.97 1.64 -11.63
C TYR A 181 -16.45 0.93 -10.36
N TRP A 182 -16.87 1.69 -9.36
CA TRP A 182 -17.28 1.17 -8.05
C TRP A 182 -18.49 0.25 -8.11
N GLU A 183 -19.39 0.44 -9.10
CA GLU A 183 -20.54 -0.42 -9.37
C GLU A 183 -20.13 -1.87 -9.70
N ARG A 184 -18.95 -2.07 -10.30
CA ARG A 184 -18.43 -3.41 -10.58
C ARG A 184 -17.98 -4.15 -9.31
N ILE A 185 -17.66 -3.41 -8.26
CA ILE A 185 -17.36 -4.01 -6.96
C ILE A 185 -18.65 -4.57 -6.34
N ALA A 186 -19.81 -3.92 -6.55
CA ALA A 186 -21.09 -4.43 -6.08
C ALA A 186 -21.44 -5.79 -6.69
N ASP A 187 -21.13 -6.00 -7.98
CA ASP A 187 -21.32 -7.30 -8.66
C ASP A 187 -20.49 -8.40 -7.94
N ILE A 188 -19.19 -8.11 -7.68
CA ILE A 188 -18.30 -9.03 -6.97
C ILE A 188 -18.80 -9.30 -5.56
N ARG A 189 -19.13 -8.24 -4.80
CA ARG A 189 -19.63 -8.36 -3.41
C ARG A 189 -20.87 -9.26 -3.32
N SER A 190 -21.77 -9.17 -4.29
CA SER A 190 -23.00 -9.98 -4.33
C SER A 190 -22.72 -11.47 -4.65
N ALA A 191 -21.59 -11.76 -5.28
CA ALA A 191 -21.22 -13.10 -5.75
C ALA A 191 -20.33 -13.89 -4.78
N VAL A 192 -19.80 -13.25 -3.71
CA VAL A 192 -18.90 -13.90 -2.74
C VAL A 192 -19.42 -13.76 -1.31
N ARG A 193 -18.95 -14.66 -0.41
CA ARG A 193 -19.39 -14.70 1.00
C ARG A 193 -18.39 -14.10 1.99
N VAL A 194 -17.24 -13.64 1.51
CA VAL A 194 -16.23 -13.00 2.34
C VAL A 194 -16.36 -11.47 2.28
N PRO A 195 -15.83 -10.73 3.26
CA PRO A 195 -15.75 -9.27 3.19
C PRO A 195 -15.06 -8.80 1.92
N VAL A 196 -15.64 -7.80 1.26
CA VAL A 196 -15.08 -7.12 0.10
C VAL A 196 -14.78 -5.68 0.48
N VAL A 197 -13.54 -5.27 0.30
CA VAL A 197 -13.04 -3.93 0.58
C VAL A 197 -12.93 -3.16 -0.73
N ALA A 198 -13.59 -2.00 -0.83
CA ALA A 198 -13.55 -1.19 -2.03
C ALA A 198 -12.28 -0.32 -2.07
N ASN A 199 -11.64 -0.25 -3.26
CA ASN A 199 -10.43 0.53 -3.49
C ASN A 199 -10.48 1.26 -4.84
N GLY A 200 -9.93 2.46 -4.89
CA GLY A 200 -9.73 3.24 -6.12
C GLY A 200 -10.44 4.58 -6.12
N GLU A 201 -9.72 5.63 -6.50
CA GLU A 201 -10.19 7.01 -6.72
C GLU A 201 -10.88 7.67 -5.53
N ILE A 202 -10.47 7.35 -4.31
CA ILE A 202 -10.97 7.97 -3.09
C ILE A 202 -9.96 9.04 -2.67
N TRP A 203 -10.30 10.31 -2.87
CA TRP A 203 -9.45 11.48 -2.61
C TRP A 203 -9.95 12.38 -1.47
N ASN A 204 -11.23 12.27 -1.13
CA ASN A 204 -11.90 13.07 -0.11
C ASN A 204 -13.04 12.27 0.53
N VAL A 205 -13.71 12.87 1.52
CA VAL A 205 -14.82 12.24 2.24
C VAL A 205 -16.01 11.96 1.32
N ALA A 206 -16.32 12.88 0.39
CA ALA A 206 -17.44 12.68 -0.55
C ALA A 206 -17.21 11.48 -1.46
N ASP A 207 -15.96 11.29 -1.96
CA ASP A 207 -15.61 10.10 -2.74
C ASP A 207 -15.78 8.82 -1.90
N ALA A 208 -15.38 8.83 -0.63
CA ALA A 208 -15.49 7.69 0.27
C ALA A 208 -16.96 7.30 0.49
N LEU A 209 -17.82 8.29 0.77
CA LEU A 209 -19.26 8.06 0.97
C LEU A 209 -19.91 7.51 -0.30
N ARG A 210 -19.62 8.12 -1.47
CA ARG A 210 -20.13 7.66 -2.75
C ARG A 210 -19.61 6.26 -3.12
N CYS A 211 -18.33 5.97 -2.86
CA CYS A 211 -17.77 4.65 -3.10
C CYS A 211 -18.50 3.59 -2.28
N ARG A 212 -18.77 3.84 -1.00
CA ARG A 212 -19.53 2.95 -0.14
C ARG A 212 -20.97 2.75 -0.62
N GLU A 213 -21.65 3.83 -0.98
CA GLU A 213 -23.01 3.79 -1.50
C GLU A 213 -23.10 2.94 -2.77
N VAL A 214 -22.23 3.22 -3.75
CA VAL A 214 -22.28 2.57 -5.08
C VAL A 214 -21.79 1.11 -5.02
N SER A 215 -20.72 0.83 -4.29
CA SER A 215 -20.18 -0.52 -4.17
C SER A 215 -20.93 -1.39 -3.16
N GLY A 216 -21.67 -0.78 -2.25
CA GLY A 216 -22.28 -1.44 -1.09
C GLY A 216 -21.27 -1.96 -0.07
N CYS A 217 -19.98 -1.63 -0.20
CA CYS A 217 -18.93 -2.03 0.73
C CYS A 217 -18.85 -1.09 1.91
N ASP A 218 -18.81 -1.63 3.12
CA ASP A 218 -18.58 -0.81 4.32
C ASP A 218 -17.11 -0.44 4.49
N ASP A 219 -16.20 -1.32 4.09
CA ASP A 219 -14.76 -1.19 4.28
C ASP A 219 -14.07 -0.61 3.03
N LEU A 220 -13.10 0.26 3.25
CA LEU A 220 -12.38 0.99 2.21
C LEU A 220 -10.88 0.75 2.31
N MET A 221 -10.21 0.68 1.16
CA MET A 221 -8.75 0.77 1.09
C MET A 221 -8.36 2.07 0.39
N LEU A 222 -7.58 2.88 1.10
CA LEU A 222 -7.12 4.19 0.63
C LEU A 222 -5.67 4.09 0.16
N GLY A 223 -5.39 4.69 -0.99
CA GLY A 223 -4.03 4.76 -1.56
C GLY A 223 -3.54 6.21 -1.63
N ARG A 224 -3.44 6.73 -2.84
CA ARG A 224 -2.92 8.08 -3.14
C ARG A 224 -3.64 9.20 -2.39
N GLY A 225 -4.94 9.02 -2.10
CA GLY A 225 -5.71 9.98 -1.29
C GLY A 225 -5.09 10.18 0.10
N MET A 226 -4.70 9.08 0.80
CA MET A 226 -4.02 9.16 2.10
C MET A 226 -2.64 9.81 2.02
N VAL A 227 -1.90 9.63 0.93
CA VAL A 227 -0.60 10.27 0.74
C VAL A 227 -0.75 11.77 0.50
N SER A 228 -1.84 12.17 -0.18
CA SER A 228 -2.15 13.58 -0.47
C SER A 228 -2.79 14.30 0.72
N ASP A 229 -3.62 13.60 1.48
CA ASP A 229 -4.27 14.08 2.70
C ASP A 229 -4.09 13.04 3.82
N PRO A 230 -3.04 13.16 4.63
CA PRO A 230 -2.79 12.24 5.75
C PRO A 230 -3.92 12.20 6.79
N GLY A 231 -4.77 13.22 6.85
CA GLY A 231 -5.96 13.27 7.71
C GLY A 231 -7.21 12.61 7.13
N LEU A 232 -7.17 12.13 5.88
CA LEU A 232 -8.34 11.62 5.16
C LEU A 232 -9.07 10.49 5.90
N ALA A 233 -8.34 9.54 6.48
CA ALA A 233 -8.96 8.43 7.21
C ALA A 233 -9.73 8.91 8.45
N LEU A 234 -9.16 9.85 9.21
CA LEU A 234 -9.85 10.49 10.34
C LEU A 234 -11.10 11.24 9.88
N ALA A 235 -11.01 12.01 8.80
CA ALA A 235 -12.13 12.74 8.25
C ALA A 235 -13.27 11.81 7.79
N ILE A 236 -12.94 10.67 7.17
CA ILE A 236 -13.93 9.65 6.78
C ILE A 236 -14.57 9.02 8.01
N GLN A 237 -13.80 8.70 9.04
CA GLN A 237 -14.35 8.16 10.30
C GLN A 237 -15.25 9.17 11.01
N ALA A 238 -14.86 10.45 11.04
CA ALA A 238 -15.64 11.52 11.65
C ALA A 238 -16.92 11.86 10.88
N SER A 239 -17.01 11.52 9.59
CA SER A 239 -18.24 11.70 8.80
C SER A 239 -19.38 10.73 9.14
N ARG A 240 -19.15 9.78 10.06
CA ARG A 240 -20.15 8.80 10.50
C ARG A 240 -21.19 9.47 11.42
N PRO A 241 -22.46 9.05 11.33
CA PRO A 241 -23.48 9.57 12.24
C PRO A 241 -23.09 9.39 13.71
N GLY A 242 -23.22 10.45 14.51
CA GLY A 242 -22.93 10.43 15.94
C GLY A 242 -21.47 10.65 16.35
N VAL A 243 -20.55 10.84 15.40
CA VAL A 243 -19.16 11.21 15.68
C VAL A 243 -19.04 12.75 15.65
N PRO A 244 -18.63 13.40 16.76
CA PRO A 244 -18.52 14.86 16.78
C PRO A 244 -17.33 15.36 15.96
N GLY A 245 -17.60 16.35 15.11
CA GLY A 245 -16.58 17.24 14.51
C GLY A 245 -15.88 16.65 13.28
N ALA A 246 -15.64 17.51 12.29
CA ALA A 246 -14.75 17.20 11.17
C ALA A 246 -13.30 17.20 11.66
N LEU A 247 -12.66 16.04 11.67
CA LEU A 247 -11.23 15.92 11.97
C LEU A 247 -10.46 16.16 10.66
N THR A 248 -9.73 17.26 10.59
CA THR A 248 -8.83 17.58 9.48
C THR A 248 -7.44 17.80 10.02
N LEU A 249 -6.43 17.39 9.30
CA LEU A 249 -5.04 17.68 9.64
C LEU A 249 -4.63 18.99 8.94
N SER A 250 -4.22 19.99 9.72
CA SER A 250 -3.68 21.24 9.20
C SER A 250 -2.23 21.05 8.74
N TRP A 251 -1.74 22.01 7.92
CA TRP A 251 -0.32 22.02 7.54
C TRP A 251 0.62 22.16 8.74
N GLN A 252 0.23 22.95 9.74
CA GLN A 252 1.02 23.15 10.96
C GLN A 252 1.17 21.84 11.75
N GLU A 253 0.11 21.05 11.86
CA GLU A 253 0.15 19.73 12.51
C GLU A 253 0.91 18.69 11.68
N LEU A 254 0.97 18.84 10.35
CA LEU A 254 1.71 17.97 9.47
C LEU A 254 3.23 18.23 9.48
N GLN A 255 3.67 19.46 9.74
CA GLN A 255 5.09 19.83 9.71
C GLN A 255 5.99 18.96 10.60
N PRO A 256 5.66 18.64 11.86
CA PRO A 256 6.48 17.74 12.68
C PRO A 256 6.61 16.34 12.06
N LEU A 257 5.54 15.83 11.46
CA LEU A 257 5.55 14.53 10.79
C LEU A 257 6.41 14.54 9.51
N LEU A 258 6.41 15.66 8.79
CA LEU A 258 7.26 15.85 7.61
C LEU A 258 8.75 15.91 8.01
N ALA A 259 9.08 16.58 9.11
CA ALA A 259 10.43 16.63 9.66
C ALA A 259 10.90 15.23 10.08
N GLU A 260 10.05 14.47 10.78
CA GLU A 260 10.39 13.10 11.18
C GLU A 260 10.48 12.15 9.98
N PHE A 261 9.60 12.28 8.99
CA PHE A 261 9.73 11.54 7.73
C PHE A 261 11.10 11.78 7.09
N TRP A 262 11.55 13.03 7.07
CA TRP A 262 12.87 13.38 6.57
C TRP A 262 14.00 12.69 7.37
N GLN A 263 13.93 12.69 8.71
CA GLN A 263 14.91 12.01 9.55
C GLN A 263 14.98 10.52 9.24
N LEU A 264 13.81 9.86 9.13
CA LEU A 264 13.74 8.43 8.78
C LEU A 264 14.30 8.15 7.38
N VAL A 265 14.00 9.00 6.40
CA VAL A 265 14.57 8.94 5.04
C VAL A 265 16.09 9.12 5.08
N ALA A 266 16.58 10.12 5.84
CA ALA A 266 17.99 10.41 5.93
C ALA A 266 18.79 9.30 6.61
N ALA A 267 18.20 8.59 7.57
CA ALA A 267 18.84 7.47 8.24
C ALA A 267 18.97 6.21 7.37
N ARG A 268 18.08 6.00 6.39
CA ARG A 268 17.93 4.71 5.69
C ARG A 268 18.16 4.75 4.19
N ILE A 269 18.00 5.91 3.56
CA ILE A 269 18.10 6.06 2.11
C ILE A 269 19.44 6.68 1.73
N GLU A 270 20.04 6.16 0.67
CA GLU A 270 21.28 6.70 0.09
C GLU A 270 21.18 8.21 -0.17
N PRO A 271 22.23 9.00 0.14
CA PRO A 271 22.18 10.47 0.06
C PRO A 271 21.62 11.00 -1.26
N ARG A 272 21.99 10.40 -2.38
CA ARG A 272 21.55 10.79 -3.73
C ARG A 272 20.04 10.67 -3.97
N ALA A 273 19.35 9.80 -3.21
CA ALA A 273 17.92 9.53 -3.38
C ALA A 273 17.03 10.26 -2.36
N ARG A 274 17.62 10.80 -1.27
CA ARG A 274 16.87 11.43 -0.15
C ARG A 274 16.01 12.59 -0.61
N ALA A 275 16.59 13.53 -1.36
CA ALA A 275 15.86 14.70 -1.87
C ALA A 275 14.67 14.27 -2.75
N GLY A 276 14.87 13.25 -3.60
CA GLY A 276 13.82 12.70 -4.44
C GLY A 276 12.65 12.14 -3.63
N ARG A 277 12.95 11.44 -2.52
CA ARG A 277 11.93 10.83 -1.67
C ARG A 277 11.05 11.87 -0.95
N LEU A 278 11.66 12.95 -0.44
CA LEU A 278 10.91 14.05 0.18
C LEU A 278 10.08 14.80 -0.87
N LYS A 279 10.67 15.14 -2.01
CA LYS A 279 9.95 15.79 -3.12
C LYS A 279 8.77 14.96 -3.62
N GLN A 280 8.90 13.64 -3.63
CA GLN A 280 7.81 12.74 -4.00
C GLN A 280 6.61 12.92 -3.07
N TRP A 281 6.80 12.95 -1.75
CA TRP A 281 5.69 13.16 -0.83
C TRP A 281 5.12 14.59 -0.92
N LEU A 282 5.94 15.63 -0.99
CA LEU A 282 5.50 17.00 -1.19
C LEU A 282 4.64 17.16 -2.46
N ASN A 283 5.00 16.43 -3.55
CA ASN A 283 4.23 16.45 -4.78
C ASN A 283 2.81 15.86 -4.63
N TYR A 284 2.60 14.94 -3.69
CA TYR A 284 1.25 14.47 -3.33
C TYR A 284 0.53 15.45 -2.41
N LEU A 285 1.21 15.94 -1.36
CA LEU A 285 0.66 16.86 -0.36
C LEU A 285 0.14 18.17 -0.97
N ARG A 286 0.78 18.69 -2.02
CA ARG A 286 0.34 19.93 -2.69
C ARG A 286 -1.06 19.86 -3.31
N ARG A 287 -1.65 18.67 -3.43
CA ARG A 287 -3.05 18.51 -3.86
C ARG A 287 -4.03 18.97 -2.78
N ARG A 288 -3.61 18.97 -1.53
CA ARG A 288 -4.44 19.30 -0.36
C ARG A 288 -3.98 20.58 0.34
N TYR A 289 -2.67 20.81 0.40
CA TYR A 289 -2.06 21.91 1.15
C TYR A 289 -1.40 22.92 0.21
N PRO A 290 -1.89 24.18 0.15
CA PRO A 290 -1.22 25.24 -0.62
C PRO A 290 0.24 25.43 -0.21
N GLU A 291 0.54 25.33 1.08
CA GLU A 291 1.90 25.48 1.63
C GLU A 291 2.84 24.38 1.10
N ALA A 292 2.34 23.16 0.87
CA ALA A 292 3.11 22.11 0.24
C ALA A 292 3.42 22.42 -1.23
N GLN A 293 2.56 23.16 -1.93
CA GLN A 293 2.82 23.64 -3.28
C GLN A 293 4.02 24.60 -3.30
N ASP A 294 4.08 25.54 -2.34
CA ASP A 294 5.18 26.49 -2.22
C ASP A 294 6.47 25.78 -1.81
N ALA A 295 6.40 24.86 -0.83
CA ALA A 295 7.52 24.02 -0.42
C ALA A 295 8.06 23.19 -1.58
N PHE A 296 7.19 22.53 -2.36
CA PHE A 296 7.59 21.75 -3.53
C PHE A 296 8.24 22.63 -4.60
N ALA A 297 7.66 23.79 -4.91
CA ALA A 297 8.20 24.74 -5.89
C ALA A 297 9.61 25.21 -5.50
N ALA A 298 9.82 25.46 -4.20
CA ALA A 298 11.11 25.92 -3.67
C ALA A 298 12.23 24.87 -3.82
N VAL A 299 11.90 23.56 -3.82
CA VAL A 299 12.93 22.49 -3.81
C VAL A 299 12.92 21.57 -5.03
N ARG A 300 11.96 21.68 -5.95
CA ARG A 300 11.78 20.71 -7.06
C ARG A 300 13.02 20.49 -7.92
N THR A 301 13.85 21.52 -8.10
CA THR A 301 15.08 21.47 -8.90
C THR A 301 16.34 21.19 -8.07
N ILE A 302 16.25 21.20 -6.73
CA ILE A 302 17.39 21.00 -5.83
C ILE A 302 17.57 19.50 -5.60
N ASN A 303 18.76 18.97 -5.90
CA ASN A 303 19.08 17.55 -5.69
C ASN A 303 19.96 17.32 -4.45
N ASP A 304 20.63 18.36 -3.96
CA ASP A 304 21.42 18.28 -2.74
C ASP A 304 20.48 18.17 -1.53
N PRO A 305 20.58 17.10 -0.71
CA PRO A 305 19.72 16.90 0.45
C PRO A 305 19.88 17.99 1.52
N LEU A 306 21.08 18.55 1.70
CA LEU A 306 21.34 19.59 2.70
C LEU A 306 20.68 20.91 2.30
N LEU A 307 20.77 21.30 1.03
CA LEU A 307 20.10 22.48 0.51
C LEU A 307 18.57 22.34 0.55
N VAL A 308 18.04 21.13 0.34
CA VAL A 308 16.59 20.87 0.48
C VAL A 308 16.13 21.10 1.93
N VAL A 309 16.88 20.58 2.91
CA VAL A 309 16.59 20.75 4.33
C VAL A 309 16.63 22.21 4.75
N GLU A 310 17.71 22.91 4.37
CA GLU A 310 17.87 24.34 4.65
C GLU A 310 16.71 25.15 4.07
N ARG A 311 16.34 24.90 2.81
CA ARG A 311 15.27 25.63 2.13
C ARG A 311 13.89 25.40 2.74
N LEU A 312 13.66 24.23 3.32
CA LEU A 312 12.41 23.85 3.96
C LEU A 312 12.39 24.10 5.48
N GLY A 313 13.51 24.55 6.06
CA GLY A 313 13.62 24.75 7.51
C GLY A 313 13.49 23.45 8.32
N LEU A 314 13.83 22.29 7.72
CA LEU A 314 13.76 21.00 8.41
C LEU A 314 15.02 20.78 9.26
N ALA A 315 14.86 20.11 10.41
CA ALA A 315 16.01 19.74 11.24
C ALA A 315 16.88 18.70 10.53
N LEU A 316 18.20 18.89 10.59
CA LEU A 316 19.14 17.84 10.18
C LEU A 316 19.02 16.64 11.13
N PRO A 317 19.17 15.39 10.61
CA PRO A 317 19.19 14.22 11.49
C PRO A 317 20.38 14.33 12.45
N ASP A 318 20.15 14.01 13.74
CA ASP A 318 21.21 13.92 14.74
C ASP A 318 22.20 12.82 14.30
N PRO A 319 23.50 13.10 14.25
CA PRO A 319 24.51 12.06 13.95
C PRO A 319 24.42 10.85 14.89
N ARG A 320 23.82 11.00 16.07
CA ARG A 320 23.62 9.93 17.06
C ARG A 320 22.45 9.00 16.72
N ASP A 321 21.49 9.44 15.90
CA ASP A 321 20.35 8.62 15.45
C ASP A 321 20.76 7.53 14.46
N ARG A 322 22.03 7.47 14.06
CA ARG A 322 22.58 6.42 13.17
C ARG A 322 22.77 5.05 13.84
N GLN A 323 22.44 4.91 15.14
CA GLN A 323 22.64 3.67 15.91
C GLN A 323 21.48 2.67 15.88
N PHE A 324 20.42 2.89 15.10
CA PHE A 324 19.39 1.88 14.85
C PHE A 324 19.65 1.18 13.54
N ASP A 325 20.52 0.23 13.52
CA ASP A 325 20.64 -0.98 12.68
C ASP A 325 22.10 -1.33 12.40
N GLY A 326 22.67 -2.13 13.26
CA GLY A 326 24.00 -2.69 13.04
C GLY A 326 24.00 -3.93 12.15
N ASP A 327 23.33 -3.93 10.95
CA ASP A 327 23.56 -5.04 9.99
C ASP A 327 23.01 -4.81 8.56
N HIS A 328 23.04 -3.58 8.06
CA HIS A 328 22.67 -3.37 6.65
C HIS A 328 23.77 -2.65 5.84
N LYS A 329 24.76 -3.45 5.42
CA LYS A 329 25.68 -3.05 4.35
C LYS A 329 24.99 -3.14 3.01
N ASN A 330 24.99 -1.99 2.29
CA ASN A 330 24.79 -1.81 0.83
C ASN A 330 23.54 -2.46 0.20
N ILE A 331 22.48 -1.67 0.09
CA ILE A 331 21.39 -1.94 -0.84
C ILE A 331 21.67 -1.19 -2.13
N ASN A 332 22.17 -1.88 -3.14
CA ASN A 332 22.16 -1.39 -4.52
C ASN A 332 20.71 -1.41 -5.03
N ILE A 333 20.09 -0.24 -5.10
CA ILE A 333 18.86 -0.05 -5.87
C ILE A 333 19.29 0.09 -7.33
N THR A 334 19.28 -1.03 -8.07
CA THR A 334 19.39 -0.99 -9.52
C THR A 334 18.14 -0.35 -10.09
N ASN A 335 18.33 0.81 -10.73
CA ASN A 335 17.48 1.50 -11.69
C ASN A 335 16.02 1.04 -11.78
N THR A 336 15.15 1.64 -11.01
CA THR A 336 13.78 1.87 -11.43
C THR A 336 13.72 3.25 -12.06
N THR A 337 13.59 3.26 -13.39
CA THR A 337 13.22 4.46 -14.15
C THR A 337 12.00 5.08 -13.49
N PRO A 338 11.95 6.41 -13.28
CA PRO A 338 10.75 7.04 -12.74
C PRO A 338 9.58 6.72 -13.65
N LEU A 339 8.52 6.15 -13.08
CA LEU A 339 7.23 6.07 -13.76
C LEU A 339 6.83 7.51 -14.08
N GLU A 340 6.83 7.84 -15.37
CA GLU A 340 6.31 9.10 -15.87
C GLU A 340 4.93 9.33 -15.26
N ALA A 341 4.83 10.40 -14.50
CA ALA A 341 3.59 10.94 -14.01
C ALA A 341 2.89 11.61 -15.20
N THR A 342 2.22 10.80 -16.01
CA THR A 342 1.25 11.34 -16.96
C THR A 342 -0.07 11.56 -16.25
N ALA A 343 -0.54 12.79 -16.40
CA ALA A 343 -1.69 13.53 -15.93
C ALA A 343 -2.87 12.76 -15.33
#